data_81cd7f7bf8b7f6126f1c88718aeb20e9
#
_entry.id   81cd7f7bf8b7f6126f1c88718aeb20e9
#
_cell.length_a   1.000
_cell.length_b   1.000
_cell.length_c   1.000
_cell.angle_alpha   90.00
_cell.angle_beta   90.00
_cell.angle_gamma   90.00
#
_symmetry.space_group_name_H-M   'P 1'
#
loop_
_entity.id
_entity.type
_entity.pdbx_description
1 polymer ?
#
loop_
_entity_poly.entity_id
_entity_poly.type
_entity_poly.pdbx_seq_one_letter_code
_entity_poly.pdbx_strand_id
1 'polypeptide(L)'
;MGSRPLLSVDQTHRHSSRLGFFQPLLMGKKVLHVGFVDWPRKISADKNLHLVIAPWCARLDGIDANVEQAEKLRVPNGDIFSDWDQVPNDYDVILVPEVIEHVDNVADFFATLNNYTGTLIVTAPDAYLLQKNFEETADGFSELVHADHNCWYSPYTLKNTINKFSNKKVSSLYWLDNSSIAAICV
;
A
#
# COMPACT_ATOMS: atom_id res chain seq x y z
N MET A 1 -36.75 3.45 5.82
CA MET A 1 -35.27 3.71 5.86
C MET A 1 -34.60 2.40 5.55
N GLY A 2 -33.91 2.28 4.42
CA GLY A 2 -33.13 1.06 4.08
C GLY A 2 -32.03 0.85 5.11
N SER A 3 -31.79 -0.40 5.51
CA SER A 3 -30.69 -0.76 6.39
C SER A 3 -29.36 -0.31 5.72
N ARG A 4 -28.53 0.46 6.44
CA ARG A 4 -27.18 0.80 5.95
C ARG A 4 -26.35 -0.48 5.95
N PRO A 5 -25.67 -0.83 4.84
CA PRO A 5 -24.83 -2.02 4.81
C PRO A 5 -23.70 -1.88 5.84
N LEU A 6 -23.42 -2.95 6.57
CA LEU A 6 -22.27 -3.02 7.47
C LEU A 6 -21.05 -3.48 6.68
N LEU A 7 -19.92 -2.83 6.92
CA LEU A 7 -18.60 -3.22 6.39
C LEU A 7 -17.82 -3.91 7.50
N SER A 8 -17.40 -5.15 7.25
CA SER A 8 -16.53 -5.87 8.16
C SER A 8 -15.05 -5.59 7.84
N VAL A 9 -14.28 -5.32 8.88
CA VAL A 9 -12.82 -5.15 8.82
C VAL A 9 -12.19 -6.11 9.83
N ASP A 10 -11.30 -6.97 9.38
CA ASP A 10 -10.60 -7.92 10.24
C ASP A 10 -9.59 -7.18 11.14
N GLN A 11 -9.58 -7.51 12.43
CA GLN A 11 -8.74 -6.87 13.43
C GLN A 11 -7.56 -7.76 13.90
N THR A 12 -7.38 -8.93 13.30
CA THR A 12 -6.35 -9.91 13.70
C THR A 12 -4.94 -9.28 13.73
N HIS A 13 -4.66 -8.37 12.80
CA HIS A 13 -3.36 -7.70 12.66
C HIS A 13 -3.30 -6.29 13.23
N ARG A 14 -4.38 -5.82 13.89
CA ARG A 14 -4.49 -4.44 14.37
C ARG A 14 -3.39 -4.05 15.37
N HIS A 15 -2.98 -4.97 16.23
CA HIS A 15 -2.02 -4.70 17.31
C HIS A 15 -0.67 -5.38 17.08
N SER A 16 -0.42 -5.89 15.88
CA SER A 16 0.82 -6.54 15.49
C SER A 16 1.53 -5.79 14.39
N SER A 17 2.82 -6.07 14.19
CA SER A 17 3.56 -5.51 13.06
C SER A 17 2.92 -5.92 11.73
N ARG A 18 2.79 -4.97 10.79
CA ARG A 18 2.32 -5.23 9.42
C ARG A 18 3.18 -6.27 8.67
N LEU A 19 4.42 -6.50 9.10
CA LEU A 19 5.27 -7.55 8.53
C LEU A 19 4.67 -8.95 8.72
N GLY A 20 4.03 -9.21 9.87
CA GLY A 20 3.31 -10.47 10.12
C GLY A 20 2.11 -10.67 9.19
N PHE A 21 1.50 -9.59 8.71
CA PHE A 21 0.46 -9.66 7.69
C PHE A 21 1.03 -9.95 6.30
N PHE A 22 2.12 -9.30 5.92
CA PHE A 22 2.71 -9.46 4.58
C PHE A 22 3.40 -10.82 4.39
N GLN A 23 4.12 -11.30 5.39
CA GLN A 23 4.97 -12.49 5.24
C GLN A 23 4.24 -13.70 4.63
N PRO A 24 3.09 -14.18 5.15
CA PRO A 24 2.41 -15.35 4.57
C PRO A 24 1.86 -15.09 3.15
N LEU A 25 1.59 -13.83 2.80
CA LEU A 25 1.07 -13.44 1.49
C LEU A 25 2.15 -13.37 0.41
N LEU A 26 3.41 -13.10 0.80
CA LEU A 26 4.53 -12.87 -0.11
C LEU A 26 5.50 -14.06 -0.19
N MET A 27 5.46 -14.98 0.77
CA MET A 27 6.39 -16.11 0.86
C MET A 27 6.40 -16.97 -0.41
N GLY A 28 7.55 -17.04 -1.07
CA GLY A 28 7.76 -17.82 -2.29
C GLY A 28 7.06 -17.26 -3.54
N LYS A 29 6.58 -16.01 -3.51
CA LYS A 29 5.84 -15.37 -4.60
C LYS A 29 6.74 -14.51 -5.49
N LYS A 30 6.32 -14.32 -6.75
CA LYS A 30 6.81 -13.28 -7.63
C LYS A 30 6.00 -12.01 -7.34
N VAL A 31 6.67 -10.99 -6.79
CA VAL A 31 6.05 -9.78 -6.26
C VAL A 31 6.48 -8.55 -7.03
N LEU A 32 5.55 -7.69 -7.40
CA LEU A 32 5.81 -6.31 -7.80
C LEU A 32 5.55 -5.38 -6.61
N HIS A 33 6.56 -4.69 -6.14
CA HIS A 33 6.45 -3.68 -5.08
C HIS A 33 6.41 -2.28 -5.68
N VAL A 34 5.28 -1.62 -5.57
CA VAL A 34 5.03 -0.29 -6.13
C VAL A 34 5.29 0.78 -5.06
N GLY A 35 6.04 1.83 -5.39
CA GLY A 35 6.32 2.93 -4.47
C GLY A 35 7.17 2.50 -3.27
N PHE A 36 8.30 1.83 -3.52
CA PHE A 36 9.10 1.21 -2.46
C PHE A 36 10.18 2.12 -1.86
N VAL A 37 10.37 3.32 -2.40
CA VAL A 37 11.34 4.30 -1.91
C VAL A 37 10.69 5.17 -0.84
N ASP A 38 11.05 4.94 0.42
CA ASP A 38 10.60 5.74 1.57
C ASP A 38 11.67 6.80 1.89
N TRP A 39 11.78 7.80 1.03
CA TRP A 39 12.74 8.89 1.16
C TRP A 39 12.14 10.06 1.97
N PRO A 40 12.92 10.73 2.86
CA PRO A 40 14.34 10.46 3.22
C PRO A 40 14.52 9.46 4.37
N ARG A 41 13.47 8.80 4.85
CA ARG A 41 13.42 8.19 6.18
C ARG A 41 13.96 6.76 6.30
N LYS A 42 13.86 5.91 5.26
CA LYS A 42 14.07 4.46 5.42
C LYS A 42 14.89 3.83 4.28
N ILE A 43 16.14 4.26 4.13
CA ILE A 43 17.08 3.64 3.17
C ILE A 43 17.90 2.50 3.81
N SER A 44 17.81 2.29 5.13
CA SER A 44 18.57 1.22 5.78
C SER A 44 17.87 -0.14 5.64
N ALA A 45 18.69 -1.19 5.52
CA ALA A 45 18.23 -2.58 5.26
C ALA A 45 17.25 -3.13 6.31
N ASP A 46 17.29 -2.62 7.54
CA ASP A 46 16.42 -3.00 8.65
C ASP A 46 15.09 -2.22 8.71
N LYS A 47 14.94 -1.18 7.89
CA LYS A 47 13.80 -0.23 7.98
C LYS A 47 13.02 -0.11 6.68
N ASN A 48 13.67 -0.25 5.51
CA ASN A 48 12.96 -0.17 4.24
C ASN A 48 12.21 -1.49 3.97
N LEU A 49 10.91 -1.38 3.70
CA LEU A 49 10.04 -2.54 3.50
C LEU A 49 10.53 -3.43 2.34
N HIS A 50 11.01 -2.84 1.23
CA HIS A 50 11.49 -3.61 0.07
C HIS A 50 12.64 -4.56 0.45
N LEU A 51 13.62 -4.04 1.20
CA LEU A 51 14.76 -4.85 1.65
C LEU A 51 14.34 -5.92 2.67
N VAL A 52 13.40 -5.59 3.56
CA VAL A 52 12.93 -6.52 4.60
C VAL A 52 12.16 -7.70 4.00
N ILE A 53 11.33 -7.47 2.97
CA ILE A 53 10.50 -8.54 2.37
C ILE A 53 11.24 -9.33 1.29
N ALA A 54 12.35 -8.83 0.75
CA ALA A 54 13.10 -9.49 -0.32
C ALA A 54 13.46 -10.96 -0.03
N PRO A 55 13.92 -11.35 1.18
CA PRO A 55 14.21 -12.74 1.50
C PRO A 55 12.99 -13.67 1.50
N TRP A 56 11.79 -13.14 1.57
CA TRP A 56 10.56 -13.93 1.58
C TRP A 56 10.07 -14.28 0.18
N CYS A 57 10.40 -13.42 -0.81
CA CYS A 57 9.90 -13.52 -2.17
C CYS A 57 10.78 -14.46 -3.02
N ALA A 58 10.18 -15.24 -3.90
CA ALA A 58 10.92 -15.94 -4.96
C ALA A 58 11.55 -14.94 -5.93
N ARG A 59 10.83 -13.86 -6.24
CA ARG A 59 11.29 -12.69 -6.99
C ARG A 59 10.62 -11.44 -6.45
N LEU A 60 11.38 -10.36 -6.28
CA LEU A 60 10.87 -9.07 -5.84
C LEU A 60 11.32 -7.98 -6.79
N ASP A 61 10.46 -7.60 -7.70
CA ASP A 61 10.66 -6.44 -8.57
C ASP A 61 10.09 -5.18 -7.90
N GLY A 62 10.73 -4.04 -8.15
CA GLY A 62 10.29 -2.75 -7.63
C GLY A 62 10.06 -1.73 -8.73
N ILE A 63 9.01 -0.91 -8.60
CA ILE A 63 8.82 0.27 -9.45
C ILE A 63 8.64 1.52 -8.58
N ASP A 64 9.40 2.56 -8.89
CA ASP A 64 9.36 3.84 -8.17
C ASP A 64 9.77 5.00 -9.09
N ALA A 65 9.17 6.17 -8.88
CA ALA A 65 9.50 7.38 -9.62
C ALA A 65 10.86 7.97 -9.21
N ASN A 66 11.33 7.69 -7.98
CA ASN A 66 12.62 8.16 -7.47
C ASN A 66 13.74 7.19 -7.84
N VAL A 67 14.17 7.23 -9.11
CA VAL A 67 15.15 6.30 -9.69
C VAL A 67 16.46 6.28 -8.93
N GLU A 68 16.98 7.45 -8.53
CA GLU A 68 18.29 7.56 -7.85
C GLU A 68 18.30 6.80 -6.51
N GLN A 69 17.23 6.92 -5.74
CA GLN A 69 17.15 6.23 -4.45
C GLN A 69 16.73 4.77 -4.61
N ALA A 70 15.91 4.46 -5.61
CA ALA A 70 15.50 3.10 -5.93
C ALA A 70 16.71 2.19 -6.21
N GLU A 71 17.69 2.65 -6.97
CA GLU A 71 18.90 1.88 -7.27
C GLU A 71 19.71 1.48 -6.01
N LYS A 72 19.65 2.27 -4.94
CA LYS A 72 20.29 1.95 -3.66
C LYS A 72 19.58 0.82 -2.88
N LEU A 73 18.35 0.50 -3.28
CA LEU A 73 17.50 -0.52 -2.67
C LEU A 73 17.40 -1.80 -3.52
N ARG A 74 18.27 -1.96 -4.52
CA ARG A 74 18.32 -3.13 -5.39
C ARG A 74 18.56 -4.41 -4.59
N VAL A 75 17.76 -5.43 -4.87
CA VAL A 75 17.84 -6.75 -4.24
C VAL A 75 18.36 -7.80 -5.24
N PRO A 76 19.05 -8.87 -4.77
CA PRO A 76 19.62 -9.87 -5.67
C PRO A 76 18.61 -10.69 -6.47
N ASN A 77 17.38 -10.79 -5.96
CA ASN A 77 16.30 -11.61 -6.54
C ASN A 77 15.24 -10.78 -7.28
N GLY A 78 15.59 -9.59 -7.78
CA GLY A 78 14.64 -8.77 -8.53
C GLY A 78 15.28 -7.62 -9.31
N ASP A 79 14.46 -6.95 -10.10
CA ASP A 79 14.81 -5.79 -10.90
C ASP A 79 14.09 -4.55 -10.41
N ILE A 80 14.66 -3.38 -10.75
CA ILE A 80 14.10 -2.06 -10.44
C ILE A 80 13.71 -1.37 -11.74
N PHE A 81 12.50 -0.83 -11.74
CA PHE A 81 11.90 -0.12 -12.87
C PHE A 81 11.56 1.32 -12.49
N SER A 82 11.64 2.21 -13.47
CA SER A 82 11.15 3.58 -13.40
C SER A 82 10.05 3.88 -14.42
N ASP A 83 9.83 2.94 -15.33
CA ASP A 83 8.86 3.03 -16.41
C ASP A 83 7.97 1.78 -16.40
N TRP A 84 6.67 1.99 -16.37
CA TRP A 84 5.66 0.93 -16.34
C TRP A 84 5.69 0.05 -17.60
N ASP A 85 6.09 0.60 -18.74
CA ASP A 85 6.18 -0.15 -20.00
C ASP A 85 7.28 -1.22 -19.98
N GLN A 86 8.23 -1.12 -19.05
CA GLN A 86 9.32 -2.09 -18.89
C GLN A 86 8.98 -3.18 -17.85
N VAL A 87 7.93 -3.00 -17.06
CA VAL A 87 7.55 -3.93 -16.00
C VAL A 87 6.86 -5.16 -16.59
N PRO A 88 7.33 -6.40 -16.33
CA PRO A 88 6.59 -7.61 -16.68
C PRO A 88 5.18 -7.59 -16.09
N ASN A 89 4.22 -8.24 -16.74
CA ASN A 89 2.82 -8.20 -16.31
C ASN A 89 2.35 -9.45 -15.54
N ASP A 90 3.21 -10.45 -15.33
CA ASP A 90 2.92 -11.78 -14.77
C ASP A 90 3.41 -11.90 -13.31
N TYR A 91 2.77 -11.25 -12.36
CA TYR A 91 3.07 -11.36 -10.93
C TYR A 91 2.04 -12.23 -10.21
N ASP A 92 2.48 -12.86 -9.09
CA ASP A 92 1.57 -13.51 -8.15
C ASP A 92 0.89 -12.46 -7.26
N VAL A 93 1.66 -11.41 -6.90
CA VAL A 93 1.21 -10.32 -6.02
C VAL A 93 1.70 -8.97 -6.54
N ILE A 94 0.80 -8.00 -6.54
CA ILE A 94 1.11 -6.59 -6.71
C ILE A 94 0.93 -5.93 -5.34
N LEU A 95 2.02 -5.46 -4.74
CA LEU A 95 2.04 -4.84 -3.42
C LEU A 95 2.14 -3.32 -3.55
N VAL A 96 1.14 -2.61 -3.04
CA VAL A 96 1.01 -1.14 -3.09
C VAL A 96 0.86 -0.61 -1.65
N PRO A 97 1.96 -0.55 -0.88
CA PRO A 97 1.88 -0.17 0.52
C PRO A 97 2.09 1.33 0.73
N GLU A 98 1.11 2.03 1.28
CA GLU A 98 1.19 3.46 1.61
C GLU A 98 1.60 4.31 0.38
N VAL A 99 0.87 4.16 -0.73
CA VAL A 99 1.11 4.86 -2.01
C VAL A 99 -0.13 5.60 -2.47
N ILE A 100 -1.31 4.99 -2.30
CA ILE A 100 -2.55 5.51 -2.90
C ILE A 100 -2.95 6.89 -2.37
N GLU A 101 -2.53 7.25 -1.16
CA GLU A 101 -2.74 8.56 -0.54
C GLU A 101 -1.88 9.67 -1.18
N HIS A 102 -0.80 9.31 -1.87
CA HIS A 102 0.08 10.23 -2.58
C HIS A 102 -0.29 10.43 -4.05
N VAL A 103 -1.20 9.61 -4.57
CA VAL A 103 -1.52 9.59 -6.01
C VAL A 103 -2.42 10.76 -6.39
N ASP A 104 -2.01 11.55 -7.37
CA ASP A 104 -2.79 12.70 -7.85
C ASP A 104 -4.06 12.28 -8.59
N ASN A 105 -3.98 11.26 -9.45
CA ASN A 105 -5.11 10.71 -10.18
C ASN A 105 -5.24 9.20 -9.93
N VAL A 106 -6.08 8.85 -9.00
CA VAL A 106 -6.29 7.46 -8.60
C VAL A 106 -6.91 6.59 -9.70
N ALA A 107 -7.67 7.19 -10.62
CA ALA A 107 -8.26 6.45 -11.73
C ALA A 107 -7.20 6.01 -12.74
N ASP A 108 -6.26 6.90 -13.10
CA ASP A 108 -5.14 6.59 -14.00
C ASP A 108 -4.17 5.60 -13.35
N PHE A 109 -3.93 5.73 -12.05
CA PHE A 109 -3.11 4.79 -11.30
C PHE A 109 -3.67 3.37 -11.36
N PHE A 110 -4.97 3.18 -11.10
CA PHE A 110 -5.60 1.86 -11.22
C PHE A 110 -5.70 1.39 -12.68
N ALA A 111 -5.88 2.29 -13.65
CA ALA A 111 -5.84 1.92 -15.07
C ALA A 111 -4.49 1.29 -15.43
N THR A 112 -3.38 1.81 -14.91
CA THR A 112 -2.04 1.24 -15.05
C THR A 112 -1.94 -0.12 -14.36
N LEU A 113 -2.35 -0.23 -13.09
CA LEU A 113 -2.31 -1.48 -12.33
C LEU A 113 -3.18 -2.59 -12.94
N ASN A 114 -4.24 -2.24 -13.67
CA ASN A 114 -5.13 -3.19 -14.33
C ASN A 114 -4.46 -4.00 -15.47
N ASN A 115 -3.28 -3.57 -15.93
CA ASN A 115 -2.48 -4.30 -16.92
C ASN A 115 -1.72 -5.48 -16.31
N TYR A 116 -1.67 -5.59 -14.98
CA TYR A 116 -0.90 -6.61 -14.28
C TYR A 116 -1.79 -7.68 -13.68
N THR A 117 -1.33 -8.94 -13.76
CA THR A 117 -2.01 -10.08 -13.14
C THR A 117 -1.68 -10.21 -11.65
N GLY A 118 -2.31 -11.18 -10.97
CA GLY A 118 -2.03 -11.48 -9.56
C GLY A 118 -2.94 -10.78 -8.57
N THR A 119 -2.78 -11.15 -7.30
CA THR A 119 -3.49 -10.55 -6.18
C THR A 119 -2.97 -9.15 -5.92
N LEU A 120 -3.84 -8.16 -5.87
CA LEU A 120 -3.48 -6.79 -5.52
C LEU A 120 -3.66 -6.59 -4.01
N ILE A 121 -2.59 -6.14 -3.35
CA ILE A 121 -2.60 -5.77 -1.93
C ILE A 121 -2.32 -4.27 -1.84
N VAL A 122 -3.28 -3.52 -1.32
CA VAL A 122 -3.15 -2.06 -1.12
C VAL A 122 -3.22 -1.76 0.35
N THR A 123 -2.28 -0.97 0.88
CA THR A 123 -2.42 -0.37 2.21
C THR A 123 -2.43 1.15 2.13
N ALA A 124 -3.09 1.76 3.10
CA ALA A 124 -3.12 3.21 3.27
C ALA A 124 -3.27 3.56 4.76
N PRO A 125 -2.83 4.75 5.20
CA PRO A 125 -3.15 5.26 6.52
C PRO A 125 -4.65 5.29 6.77
N ASP A 126 -5.09 4.82 7.93
CA ASP A 126 -6.53 4.80 8.29
C ASP A 126 -6.91 6.09 9.01
N ALA A 127 -7.84 6.84 8.42
CA ALA A 127 -8.30 8.11 8.98
C ALA A 127 -8.92 7.96 10.40
N TYR A 128 -9.53 6.80 10.72
CA TYR A 128 -10.12 6.57 12.03
C TYR A 128 -9.08 6.18 13.09
N LEU A 129 -8.09 5.34 12.72
CA LEU A 129 -7.02 4.94 13.62
C LEU A 129 -6.06 6.10 13.94
N LEU A 130 -5.95 7.04 13.01
CA LEU A 130 -5.08 8.22 13.13
C LEU A 130 -5.80 9.48 13.62
N GLN A 131 -6.99 9.36 14.22
CA GLN A 131 -7.72 10.51 14.78
C GLN A 131 -6.92 11.33 15.80
N LYS A 132 -5.93 10.72 16.46
CA LYS A 132 -4.98 11.43 17.32
C LYS A 132 -4.13 12.50 16.62
N ASN A 133 -4.11 12.49 15.28
CA ASN A 133 -3.44 13.49 14.47
C ASN A 133 -4.30 14.76 14.29
N PHE A 134 -5.54 14.74 14.78
CA PHE A 134 -6.46 15.85 14.73
C PHE A 134 -6.63 16.40 16.15
N GLU A 135 -6.27 17.66 16.37
CA GLU A 135 -6.36 18.32 17.67
C GLU A 135 -7.25 19.56 17.59
N GLU A 136 -8.21 19.66 18.51
CA GLU A 136 -8.93 20.89 18.76
C GLU A 136 -8.10 21.77 19.70
N THR A 137 -7.78 22.97 19.26
CA THR A 137 -7.02 23.96 20.01
C THR A 137 -7.89 25.18 20.32
N ALA A 138 -7.43 26.07 21.25
CA ALA A 138 -8.15 27.28 21.58
C ALA A 138 -8.38 28.22 20.38
N ASP A 139 -7.49 28.15 19.38
CA ASP A 139 -7.52 28.99 18.17
C ASP A 139 -8.15 28.28 16.96
N GLY A 140 -8.68 27.05 17.14
CA GLY A 140 -9.32 26.27 16.10
C GLY A 140 -8.95 24.80 16.08
N PHE A 141 -8.96 24.21 14.92
CA PHE A 141 -8.68 22.80 14.68
C PHE A 141 -7.34 22.65 13.93
N SER A 142 -6.48 21.77 14.41
CA SER A 142 -5.19 21.46 13.80
C SER A 142 -5.14 20.00 13.35
N GLU A 143 -4.55 19.75 12.18
CA GLU A 143 -4.27 18.42 11.65
C GLU A 143 -2.77 18.24 11.49
N LEU A 144 -2.23 17.15 12.04
CA LEU A 144 -0.85 16.74 11.75
C LEU A 144 -0.80 16.11 10.35
N VAL A 145 -0.34 16.87 9.38
CA VAL A 145 -0.34 16.49 7.97
C VAL A 145 0.99 15.89 7.53
N HIS A 146 0.94 14.99 6.57
CA HIS A 146 2.07 14.63 5.72
C HIS A 146 2.00 15.49 4.45
N ALA A 147 3.08 16.20 4.11
CA ALA A 147 3.06 17.20 3.04
C ALA A 147 2.62 16.65 1.66
N ASP A 148 2.87 15.37 1.43
CA ASP A 148 2.61 14.71 0.14
C ASP A 148 1.30 13.89 0.12
N HIS A 149 0.50 13.88 1.22
CA HIS A 149 -0.79 13.19 1.22
C HIS A 149 -1.85 14.04 0.54
N ASN A 150 -2.54 13.47 -0.45
CA ASN A 150 -3.62 14.12 -1.18
C ASN A 150 -5.00 13.79 -0.60
N CYS A 151 -5.12 12.71 0.17
CA CYS A 151 -6.39 12.27 0.75
C CYS A 151 -6.23 11.34 1.94
N TRP A 152 -7.32 11.18 2.70
CA TRP A 152 -7.46 10.22 3.77
C TRP A 152 -8.39 9.08 3.38
N TYR A 153 -8.01 7.84 3.71
CA TYR A 153 -8.84 6.67 3.49
C TYR A 153 -9.42 6.14 4.81
N SER A 154 -10.70 5.78 4.78
CA SER A 154 -11.32 4.86 5.71
C SER A 154 -11.42 3.48 5.05
N PRO A 155 -11.70 2.39 5.80
CA PRO A 155 -11.94 1.07 5.19
C PRO A 155 -12.99 1.10 4.07
N TYR A 156 -14.05 1.89 4.25
CA TYR A 156 -15.10 2.03 3.24
C TYR A 156 -14.63 2.78 1.99
N THR A 157 -13.97 3.92 2.17
CA THR A 157 -13.53 4.73 1.02
C THR A 157 -12.43 4.04 0.24
N LEU A 158 -11.50 3.34 0.90
CA LEU A 158 -10.49 2.51 0.24
C LEU A 158 -11.14 1.40 -0.61
N LYS A 159 -12.05 0.61 -0.01
CA LYS A 159 -12.79 -0.41 -0.72
C LYS A 159 -13.56 0.15 -1.92
N ASN A 160 -14.27 1.27 -1.72
CA ASN A 160 -15.08 1.89 -2.77
C ASN A 160 -14.23 2.39 -3.93
N THR A 161 -13.08 3.02 -3.63
CA THR A 161 -12.12 3.50 -4.62
C THR A 161 -11.57 2.35 -5.45
N ILE A 162 -11.07 1.29 -4.80
CA ILE A 162 -10.55 0.12 -5.50
C ILE A 162 -11.64 -0.52 -6.37
N ASN A 163 -12.81 -0.79 -5.81
CA ASN A 163 -13.89 -1.44 -6.54
C ASN A 163 -14.42 -0.62 -7.73
N LYS A 164 -14.24 0.71 -7.70
CA LYS A 164 -14.67 1.61 -8.77
C LYS A 164 -13.67 1.65 -9.93
N PHE A 165 -12.38 1.70 -9.63
CA PHE A 165 -11.34 1.98 -10.62
C PHE A 165 -10.50 0.78 -11.01
N SER A 166 -10.40 -0.25 -10.13
CA SER A 166 -9.70 -1.49 -10.44
C SER A 166 -10.61 -2.51 -11.12
N ASN A 167 -10.02 -3.33 -12.00
CA ASN A 167 -10.65 -4.55 -12.53
C ASN A 167 -10.73 -5.66 -11.47
N LYS A 168 -9.94 -5.58 -10.39
CA LYS A 168 -9.98 -6.46 -9.23
C LYS A 168 -10.97 -5.94 -8.19
N LYS A 169 -11.50 -6.86 -7.37
CA LYS A 169 -12.47 -6.50 -6.32
C LYS A 169 -11.91 -6.79 -4.94
N VAL A 170 -12.17 -5.91 -3.99
CA VAL A 170 -11.77 -6.10 -2.61
C VAL A 170 -12.49 -7.32 -2.03
N SER A 171 -11.73 -8.36 -1.71
CA SER A 171 -12.19 -9.59 -1.08
C SER A 171 -12.15 -9.50 0.45
N SER A 172 -11.14 -8.81 1.01
CA SER A 172 -10.94 -8.71 2.44
C SER A 172 -10.33 -7.37 2.82
N LEU A 173 -10.68 -6.88 4.03
CA LEU A 173 -10.13 -5.66 4.63
C LEU A 173 -9.58 -5.99 6.02
N TYR A 174 -8.44 -5.39 6.36
CA TYR A 174 -7.75 -5.59 7.64
C TYR A 174 -7.32 -4.24 8.21
N TRP A 175 -7.33 -4.13 9.54
CA TRP A 175 -6.57 -3.11 10.24
C TRP A 175 -5.19 -3.63 10.59
N LEU A 176 -4.17 -2.81 10.34
CA LEU A 176 -2.76 -3.13 10.57
C LEU A 176 -2.14 -2.14 11.57
N ASP A 177 -1.29 -2.66 12.46
CA ASP A 177 -0.36 -1.92 13.34
C ASP A 177 -0.91 -0.64 14.02
N ASN A 178 -2.20 -0.55 14.26
CA ASN A 178 -2.93 0.62 14.80
C ASN A 178 -2.80 1.91 13.97
N SER A 179 -2.44 1.83 12.71
CA SER A 179 -2.25 3.03 11.87
C SER A 179 -2.79 2.89 10.46
N SER A 180 -2.84 1.68 9.92
CA SER A 180 -3.13 1.46 8.51
C SER A 180 -4.29 0.49 8.29
N ILE A 181 -4.90 0.59 7.12
CA ILE A 181 -5.81 -0.41 6.56
C ILE A 181 -5.15 -1.13 5.41
N ALA A 182 -5.49 -2.41 5.24
CA ALA A 182 -5.11 -3.19 4.07
C ALA A 182 -6.34 -3.74 3.36
N ALA A 183 -6.29 -3.74 2.02
CA ALA A 183 -7.24 -4.40 1.14
C ALA A 183 -6.54 -5.50 0.35
N ILE A 184 -7.08 -6.71 0.38
CA ILE A 184 -6.72 -7.80 -0.54
C ILE A 184 -7.76 -7.84 -1.65
N CYS A 185 -7.30 -7.85 -2.91
CA CYS A 185 -8.15 -7.76 -4.09
C CYS A 185 -7.84 -8.87 -5.09
N VAL A 186 -8.87 -9.49 -5.60
CA VAL A 186 -8.81 -10.58 -6.57
C VAL A 186 -9.68 -10.27 -7.79
#